data_2fbbc22dd9bd766299b7ff750e98a77d
#
_entry.id   2fbbc22dd9bd766299b7ff750e98a77d
#
_cell.length_a   1.000
_cell.length_b   1.000
_cell.length_c   1.000
_cell.angle_alpha   90.00
_cell.angle_beta   90.00
_cell.angle_gamma   90.00
#
_symmetry.space_group_name_H-M   'P 1'
#
loop_
_entity.id
_entity.type
_entity.pdbx_description
1 polymer ?
#
loop_
_entity_poly.entity_id
_entity_poly.type
_entity_poly.pdbx_seq_one_letter_code
_entity_poly.pdbx_strand_id
1 'polypeptide(L)'
;MTRLQAHAARLKEQSLQDIADTNAGAAPLVAAGWSANLARHRIDSEALDALLTHGEEAGLPSAIDALFGAKHVNPSEDRPALHWALRGGPDLAGEPGEVRDTLKSADTYADAIREGSITAANGERFKNIVHIGIGGSDFGPRLLADAFHMERDRRFELRFCANLDPIDLDLALDGLNPAETLIIGVSKSFGTEETLYNLTRAKAWLQAALGSDTAKHMALVTSRADRASAWLDGANVTTFDMPASVGGRFSIWSNGSLALRIALGPDIINAFRAGAAQMDAHFRDKPLATNLPARLALLDYWNRSVLGEPMRVMLAYARRLRMLPTYLQQLEMESNGKSVSPDGTPVTGATAPALWGGEGSVGQHSYHQWLHQGTDAVPTEFILAPDANGETDGRRALSAHALAQAEVLANGRDLATIQAEEADLPANVAAQKVHPGGRPSSFLSHADFGPHALGALIALYEHRTYAAGHLWGVNPFDQWGVEAGKTMAGKLKQALMDGNSFSDSVTRGIVAQNK
;
A
#
# COMPACT_ATOMS: atom_id res chain seq x y z
N MET A 1 33.95 -8.69 7.28
CA MET A 1 32.93 -9.12 6.28
C MET A 1 31.97 -10.05 7.00
N THR A 2 30.67 -9.75 7.01
CA THR A 2 29.68 -10.65 7.64
C THR A 2 29.49 -11.94 6.82
N ARG A 3 28.90 -13.00 7.41
CA ARG A 3 28.59 -14.23 6.69
C ARG A 3 27.75 -13.96 5.43
N LEU A 4 26.74 -13.09 5.53
CA LEU A 4 25.90 -12.71 4.38
C LEU A 4 26.68 -11.98 3.27
N GLN A 5 27.59 -11.07 3.64
CA GLN A 5 28.45 -10.38 2.67
C GLN A 5 29.40 -11.33 1.94
N ALA A 6 29.87 -12.40 2.58
CA ALA A 6 30.71 -13.41 1.94
C ALA A 6 29.93 -14.20 0.87
N HIS A 7 28.67 -14.60 1.18
CA HIS A 7 27.80 -15.24 0.18
C HIS A 7 27.46 -14.27 -0.97
N ALA A 8 27.18 -13.01 -0.68
CA ALA A 8 26.91 -12.01 -1.71
C ALA A 8 28.09 -11.82 -2.67
N ALA A 9 29.32 -11.73 -2.14
CA ALA A 9 30.53 -11.62 -2.95
C ALA A 9 30.69 -12.83 -3.89
N ARG A 10 30.52 -14.05 -3.37
CA ARG A 10 30.58 -15.28 -4.17
C ARG A 10 29.53 -15.32 -5.27
N LEU A 11 28.27 -14.96 -4.95
CA LEU A 11 27.17 -15.01 -5.90
C LEU A 11 27.21 -13.90 -6.97
N LYS A 12 27.92 -12.80 -6.73
CA LYS A 12 28.15 -11.76 -7.76
C LYS A 12 28.96 -12.25 -8.94
N GLU A 13 29.84 -13.22 -8.73
CA GLU A 13 30.68 -13.82 -9.78
C GLU A 13 29.93 -14.86 -10.65
N GLN A 14 28.72 -15.25 -10.25
CA GLN A 14 27.90 -16.23 -10.98
C GLN A 14 26.85 -15.52 -11.84
N SER A 15 26.50 -16.14 -12.98
CA SER A 15 25.36 -15.65 -13.76
C SER A 15 24.04 -15.86 -12.98
N LEU A 16 23.09 -14.95 -13.16
CA LEU A 16 21.77 -15.12 -12.52
C LEU A 16 21.04 -16.35 -13.09
N GLN A 17 21.29 -16.69 -14.36
CA GLN A 17 20.75 -17.88 -15.01
C GLN A 17 21.19 -19.16 -14.30
N ASP A 18 22.49 -19.33 -14.03
CA ASP A 18 23.02 -20.54 -13.37
C ASP A 18 22.44 -20.70 -11.97
N ILE A 19 22.30 -19.58 -11.23
CA ILE A 19 21.66 -19.58 -9.90
C ILE A 19 20.19 -19.96 -10.02
N ALA A 20 19.46 -19.38 -10.97
CA ALA A 20 18.05 -19.65 -11.19
C ALA A 20 17.79 -21.11 -11.61
N ASP A 21 18.65 -21.68 -12.46
CA ASP A 21 18.56 -23.08 -12.89
C ASP A 21 18.79 -24.04 -11.71
N THR A 22 19.72 -23.71 -10.83
CA THR A 22 19.94 -24.46 -9.58
C THR A 22 18.70 -24.40 -8.66
N ASN A 23 18.03 -23.25 -8.61
CA ASN A 23 16.84 -23.02 -7.78
C ASN A 23 15.53 -23.46 -8.44
N ALA A 24 15.53 -23.79 -9.74
CA ALA A 24 14.31 -24.05 -10.52
C ALA A 24 13.44 -25.20 -9.98
N GLY A 25 14.06 -26.17 -9.30
CA GLY A 25 13.37 -27.28 -8.64
C GLY A 25 12.76 -26.95 -7.27
N ALA A 26 13.01 -25.76 -6.73
CA ALA A 26 12.46 -25.37 -5.44
C ALA A 26 10.94 -25.16 -5.53
N ALA A 27 10.19 -25.76 -4.59
CA ALA A 27 8.76 -25.55 -4.53
C ALA A 27 8.43 -24.08 -4.25
N PRO A 28 7.41 -23.49 -4.90
CA PRO A 28 6.98 -22.14 -4.61
C PRO A 28 6.45 -22.03 -3.18
N LEU A 29 6.62 -20.86 -2.58
CA LEU A 29 6.00 -20.56 -1.31
C LEU A 29 4.52 -20.25 -1.52
N VAL A 30 3.64 -20.88 -0.75
CA VAL A 30 2.19 -20.70 -0.91
C VAL A 30 1.58 -20.21 0.40
N ALA A 31 0.77 -19.15 0.34
CA ALA A 31 0.04 -18.59 1.46
C ALA A 31 -1.29 -17.97 1.01
N ALA A 32 -2.40 -18.35 1.64
CA ALA A 32 -3.73 -17.78 1.38
C ALA A 32 -4.09 -17.68 -0.13
N GLY A 33 -3.74 -18.72 -0.90
CA GLY A 33 -3.97 -18.78 -2.36
C GLY A 33 -2.91 -18.09 -3.22
N TRP A 34 -2.03 -17.28 -2.64
CA TRP A 34 -0.89 -16.69 -3.34
C TRP A 34 0.28 -17.67 -3.41
N SER A 35 0.91 -17.72 -4.57
CA SER A 35 2.13 -18.49 -4.84
C SER A 35 3.25 -17.54 -5.20
N ALA A 36 4.44 -17.72 -4.61
CA ALA A 36 5.61 -16.92 -4.90
C ALA A 36 6.77 -17.80 -5.38
N ASN A 37 7.29 -17.49 -6.57
CA ASN A 37 8.52 -18.03 -7.09
C ASN A 37 9.66 -17.01 -6.91
N LEU A 38 10.71 -17.39 -6.21
CA LEU A 38 11.87 -16.54 -5.88
C LEU A 38 13.17 -17.06 -6.53
N ALA A 39 13.09 -18.01 -7.45
CA ALA A 39 14.27 -18.67 -8.05
C ALA A 39 15.19 -17.69 -8.78
N ARG A 40 14.65 -16.58 -9.33
CA ARG A 40 15.41 -15.56 -10.07
C ARG A 40 15.98 -14.47 -9.16
N HIS A 41 16.50 -14.84 -7.98
CA HIS A 41 17.27 -13.94 -7.12
C HIS A 41 18.71 -14.46 -6.98
N ARG A 42 19.65 -13.54 -6.71
CA ARG A 42 21.04 -13.90 -6.41
C ARG A 42 21.18 -14.51 -5.03
N ILE A 43 20.54 -15.66 -4.82
CA ILE A 43 20.52 -16.40 -3.57
C ILE A 43 20.45 -17.89 -3.87
N ASP A 44 21.40 -18.66 -3.35
CA ASP A 44 21.38 -20.11 -3.38
C ASP A 44 20.97 -20.69 -2.01
N SER A 45 20.96 -22.01 -1.87
CA SER A 45 20.55 -22.67 -0.63
C SER A 45 21.41 -22.27 0.56
N GLU A 46 22.75 -22.14 0.39
CA GLU A 46 23.65 -21.76 1.50
C GLU A 46 23.43 -20.32 1.94
N ALA A 47 23.25 -19.39 0.99
CA ALA A 47 22.94 -18.00 1.29
C ALA A 47 21.55 -17.86 1.92
N LEU A 48 20.59 -18.68 1.48
CA LEU A 48 19.27 -18.74 2.06
C LEU A 48 19.29 -19.23 3.51
N ASP A 49 20.02 -20.32 3.80
CA ASP A 49 20.17 -20.83 5.16
C ASP A 49 20.85 -19.80 6.07
N ALA A 50 21.86 -19.08 5.56
CA ALA A 50 22.49 -18.00 6.28
C ALA A 50 21.55 -16.82 6.55
N LEU A 51 20.66 -16.52 5.60
CA LEU A 51 19.66 -15.45 5.74
C LEU A 51 18.53 -15.83 6.70
N LEU A 52 18.09 -17.09 6.69
CA LEU A 52 17.15 -17.63 7.68
C LEU A 52 17.73 -17.58 9.09
N THR A 53 18.99 -18.01 9.23
CA THR A 53 19.73 -17.92 10.50
C THR A 53 19.80 -16.47 11.00
N HIS A 54 20.08 -15.51 10.09
CA HIS A 54 20.08 -14.08 10.44
C HIS A 54 18.71 -13.62 10.93
N GLY A 55 17.61 -14.06 10.33
CA GLY A 55 16.24 -13.76 10.79
C GLY A 55 15.94 -14.31 12.18
N GLU A 56 16.40 -15.54 12.46
CA GLU A 56 16.26 -16.16 13.80
C GLU A 56 17.11 -15.40 14.85
N GLU A 57 18.38 -15.12 14.53
CA GLU A 57 19.30 -14.36 15.41
C GLU A 57 18.82 -12.93 15.67
N ALA A 58 18.17 -12.30 14.70
CA ALA A 58 17.54 -10.99 14.85
C ALA A 58 16.25 -11.05 15.69
N GLY A 59 15.77 -12.23 16.08
CA GLY A 59 14.57 -12.40 16.90
C GLY A 59 13.25 -12.19 16.14
N LEU A 60 13.23 -12.37 14.81
CA LEU A 60 12.02 -12.17 14.00
C LEU A 60 10.83 -13.04 14.45
N PRO A 61 10.99 -14.33 14.85
CA PRO A 61 9.88 -15.11 15.39
C PRO A 61 9.26 -14.47 16.64
N SER A 62 10.08 -14.00 17.58
CA SER A 62 9.60 -13.32 18.79
C SER A 62 8.89 -12.00 18.47
N ALA A 63 9.33 -11.28 17.42
CA ALA A 63 8.66 -10.07 16.97
C ALA A 63 7.27 -10.39 16.38
N ILE A 64 7.13 -11.49 15.62
CA ILE A 64 5.84 -11.97 15.11
C ILE A 64 4.90 -12.30 16.28
N ASP A 65 5.38 -13.03 17.27
CA ASP A 65 4.62 -13.35 18.48
C ASP A 65 4.19 -12.07 19.25
N ALA A 66 5.08 -11.09 19.34
CA ALA A 66 4.79 -9.81 19.98
C ALA A 66 3.67 -9.04 19.27
N LEU A 67 3.64 -9.04 17.93
CA LEU A 67 2.59 -8.38 17.14
C LEU A 67 1.21 -8.99 17.45
N PHE A 68 1.08 -10.30 17.32
CA PHE A 68 -0.19 -11.00 17.56
C PHE A 68 -0.55 -11.15 19.03
N GLY A 69 0.44 -11.06 19.91
CA GLY A 69 0.27 -10.99 21.37
C GLY A 69 -0.13 -9.60 21.87
N ALA A 70 -0.47 -8.65 20.98
CA ALA A 70 -0.85 -7.28 21.31
C ALA A 70 0.19 -6.58 22.22
N LYS A 71 1.48 -6.88 22.06
CA LYS A 71 2.54 -6.16 22.77
C LYS A 71 2.69 -4.75 22.17
N HIS A 72 3.30 -3.84 22.94
CA HIS A 72 3.55 -2.47 22.50
C HIS A 72 4.68 -2.41 21.47
N VAL A 73 4.42 -2.94 20.27
CA VAL A 73 5.34 -3.00 19.13
C VAL A 73 5.53 -1.64 18.42
N ASN A 74 4.78 -0.62 18.85
CA ASN A 74 4.98 0.78 18.46
C ASN A 74 5.55 1.57 19.65
N PRO A 75 6.86 1.54 19.88
CA PRO A 75 7.47 2.11 21.09
C PRO A 75 7.40 3.64 21.14
N SER A 76 7.37 4.34 20.02
CA SER A 76 7.31 5.80 19.98
C SER A 76 5.98 6.38 20.45
N GLU A 77 4.91 5.58 20.39
CA GLU A 77 3.57 5.94 20.85
C GLU A 77 3.11 5.07 22.02
N ASP A 78 3.97 4.17 22.53
CA ASP A 78 3.75 3.23 23.63
C ASP A 78 2.41 2.47 23.51
N ARG A 79 2.19 1.81 22.36
CA ARG A 79 0.94 1.09 22.10
C ARG A 79 1.14 -0.14 21.21
N PRO A 80 0.18 -1.08 21.22
CA PRO A 80 0.16 -2.17 20.26
C PRO A 80 -0.22 -1.67 18.86
N ALA A 81 0.03 -2.51 17.84
CA ALA A 81 -0.44 -2.32 16.47
C ALA A 81 -1.52 -3.38 16.18
N LEU A 82 -2.79 -2.98 16.22
CA LEU A 82 -3.94 -3.90 16.21
C LEU A 82 -4.73 -3.91 14.89
N HIS A 83 -4.10 -3.53 13.77
CA HIS A 83 -4.75 -3.58 12.47
C HIS A 83 -5.20 -5.00 12.07
N TRP A 84 -4.46 -6.04 12.48
CA TRP A 84 -4.82 -7.45 12.28
C TRP A 84 -6.10 -7.84 13.03
N ALA A 85 -6.38 -7.24 14.18
CA ALA A 85 -7.58 -7.54 14.97
C ALA A 85 -8.89 -7.15 14.23
N LEU A 86 -8.85 -6.10 13.38
CA LEU A 86 -10.01 -5.66 12.58
C LEU A 86 -10.47 -6.69 11.53
N ARG A 87 -9.65 -7.68 11.22
CA ARG A 87 -9.96 -8.78 10.30
C ARG A 87 -10.08 -10.14 11.00
N GLY A 88 -9.83 -10.16 12.31
CA GLY A 88 -9.93 -11.33 13.15
C GLY A 88 -11.36 -11.81 13.40
N GLY A 89 -11.48 -13.06 13.81
CA GLY A 89 -12.76 -13.70 14.11
C GLY A 89 -13.44 -13.19 15.39
N PRO A 90 -14.66 -13.71 15.70
CA PRO A 90 -15.45 -13.28 16.84
C PRO A 90 -14.84 -13.61 18.21
N ASP A 91 -13.90 -14.54 18.26
CA ASP A 91 -13.33 -15.06 19.51
C ASP A 91 -12.16 -14.21 20.05
N LEU A 92 -11.85 -13.06 19.44
CA LEU A 92 -10.85 -12.12 19.96
C LEU A 92 -11.33 -11.52 21.28
N ALA A 93 -10.49 -11.59 22.32
CA ALA A 93 -10.75 -11.04 23.65
C ALA A 93 -9.85 -9.85 23.97
N GLY A 94 -10.21 -9.07 25.00
CA GLY A 94 -9.46 -7.89 25.43
C GLY A 94 -9.38 -6.80 24.38
N GLU A 95 -8.32 -5.99 24.41
CA GLU A 95 -8.13 -4.85 23.50
C GLU A 95 -8.27 -5.22 22.01
N PRO A 96 -7.73 -6.33 21.48
CA PRO A 96 -7.99 -6.76 20.11
C PRO A 96 -9.48 -6.97 19.79
N GLY A 97 -10.24 -7.52 20.73
CA GLY A 97 -11.69 -7.70 20.60
C GLY A 97 -12.44 -6.37 20.60
N GLU A 98 -12.07 -5.44 21.47
CA GLU A 98 -12.64 -4.09 21.53
C GLU A 98 -12.39 -3.32 20.23
N VAL A 99 -11.17 -3.39 19.69
CA VAL A 99 -10.80 -2.78 18.40
C VAL A 99 -11.65 -3.35 17.27
N ARG A 100 -11.80 -4.66 17.19
CA ARG A 100 -12.68 -5.29 16.19
C ARG A 100 -14.12 -4.84 16.34
N ASP A 101 -14.62 -4.72 17.56
CA ASP A 101 -16.02 -4.37 17.85
C ASP A 101 -16.39 -2.94 17.44
N THR A 102 -15.42 -2.05 17.25
CA THR A 102 -15.65 -0.72 16.66
C THR A 102 -16.28 -0.79 15.26
N LEU A 103 -16.09 -1.89 14.53
CA LEU A 103 -16.65 -2.07 13.18
C LEU A 103 -18.18 -2.22 13.19
N LYS A 104 -18.78 -2.74 14.27
CA LYS A 104 -20.21 -3.08 14.33
C LYS A 104 -21.12 -1.91 14.02
N SER A 105 -20.84 -0.72 14.58
CA SER A 105 -21.65 0.46 14.37
C SER A 105 -21.63 0.95 12.92
N ALA A 106 -20.44 0.91 12.29
CA ALA A 106 -20.27 1.32 10.91
C ALA A 106 -20.85 0.29 9.93
N ASP A 107 -20.74 -1.02 10.23
CA ASP A 107 -21.39 -2.08 9.43
C ASP A 107 -22.92 -1.90 9.50
N THR A 108 -23.51 -1.73 10.70
CA THR A 108 -24.95 -1.45 10.87
C THR A 108 -25.41 -0.19 10.12
N TYR A 109 -24.63 0.90 10.19
CA TYR A 109 -24.94 2.14 9.48
C TYR A 109 -24.90 1.97 7.96
N ALA A 110 -23.89 1.26 7.45
CA ALA A 110 -23.76 0.99 6.03
C ALA A 110 -24.94 0.15 5.51
N ASP A 111 -25.33 -0.90 6.24
CA ASP A 111 -26.48 -1.73 5.91
C ASP A 111 -27.79 -0.92 5.92
N ALA A 112 -28.00 -0.07 6.92
CA ALA A 112 -29.16 0.80 7.03
C ALA A 112 -29.29 1.77 5.84
N ILE A 113 -28.16 2.32 5.33
CA ILE A 113 -28.16 3.13 4.11
C ILE A 113 -28.48 2.27 2.86
N ARG A 114 -27.89 1.09 2.76
CA ARG A 114 -28.10 0.17 1.64
C ARG A 114 -29.55 -0.32 1.55
N GLU A 115 -30.18 -0.58 2.69
CA GLU A 115 -31.56 -0.99 2.82
C GLU A 115 -32.54 0.18 2.64
N GLY A 116 -32.08 1.42 2.91
CA GLY A 116 -32.89 2.64 2.85
C GLY A 116 -33.68 2.91 4.13
N SER A 117 -33.27 2.36 5.25
CA SER A 117 -33.79 2.72 6.58
C SER A 117 -33.14 4.00 7.11
N ILE A 118 -31.93 4.34 6.62
CA ILE A 118 -31.35 5.68 6.72
C ILE A 118 -31.42 6.32 5.33
N THR A 119 -32.09 7.49 5.27
CA THR A 119 -32.39 8.23 4.05
C THR A 119 -31.77 9.63 4.07
N ALA A 120 -31.71 10.24 2.91
CA ALA A 120 -31.45 11.66 2.75
C ALA A 120 -32.55 12.52 3.42
N ALA A 121 -32.31 13.81 3.59
CA ALA A 121 -33.22 14.71 4.29
C ALA A 121 -34.63 14.82 3.66
N ASN A 122 -34.72 14.60 2.34
CA ASN A 122 -35.96 14.58 1.58
C ASN A 122 -36.74 13.24 1.65
N GLY A 123 -36.23 12.26 2.42
CA GLY A 123 -36.81 10.92 2.54
C GLY A 123 -36.42 9.94 1.43
N GLU A 124 -35.67 10.39 0.42
CA GLU A 124 -35.16 9.53 -0.66
C GLU A 124 -33.86 8.82 -0.24
N ARG A 125 -33.49 7.79 -0.98
CA ARG A 125 -32.24 7.08 -0.77
C ARG A 125 -31.04 7.93 -1.21
N PHE A 126 -29.92 7.82 -0.49
CA PHE A 126 -28.65 8.32 -0.98
C PHE A 126 -28.25 7.60 -2.28
N LYS A 127 -27.73 8.38 -3.24
CA LYS A 127 -27.20 7.87 -4.51
C LYS A 127 -25.71 8.12 -4.67
N ASN A 128 -25.23 9.20 -4.05
CA ASN A 128 -23.83 9.61 -4.18
C ASN A 128 -23.13 9.55 -2.82
N ILE A 129 -21.91 9.05 -2.84
CA ILE A 129 -21.03 9.01 -1.68
C ILE A 129 -19.73 9.71 -2.07
N VAL A 130 -19.35 10.74 -1.32
CA VAL A 130 -18.07 11.43 -1.50
C VAL A 130 -17.21 11.14 -0.28
N HIS A 131 -16.12 10.42 -0.50
CA HIS A 131 -15.13 10.10 0.52
C HIS A 131 -14.03 11.16 0.53
N ILE A 132 -13.87 11.85 1.66
CA ILE A 132 -12.86 12.89 1.85
C ILE A 132 -11.85 12.42 2.88
N GLY A 133 -10.63 12.18 2.45
CA GLY A 133 -9.51 11.69 3.27
C GLY A 133 -8.22 11.73 2.49
N ILE A 134 -7.06 11.67 3.16
CA ILE A 134 -5.74 11.70 2.50
C ILE A 134 -4.81 10.65 3.09
N GLY A 135 -3.80 10.25 2.34
CA GLY A 135 -2.81 9.25 2.76
C GLY A 135 -3.47 7.90 3.08
N GLY A 136 -3.27 7.35 4.27
CA GLY A 136 -3.88 6.08 4.67
C GLY A 136 -5.39 6.11 4.68
N SER A 137 -6.01 7.28 4.88
CA SER A 137 -7.47 7.45 4.78
C SER A 137 -7.99 7.48 3.34
N ASP A 138 -7.12 7.43 2.32
CA ASP A 138 -7.48 7.46 0.90
C ASP A 138 -6.92 6.27 0.12
N PHE A 139 -5.59 6.01 0.17
CA PHE A 139 -4.93 5.04 -0.71
C PHE A 139 -5.50 3.64 -0.60
N GLY A 140 -5.71 3.14 0.63
CA GLY A 140 -6.30 1.82 0.85
C GLY A 140 -7.76 1.74 0.37
N PRO A 141 -8.65 2.62 0.83
CA PRO A 141 -10.02 2.71 0.34
C PRO A 141 -10.11 2.87 -1.18
N ARG A 142 -9.32 3.76 -1.77
CA ARG A 142 -9.31 3.99 -3.23
C ARG A 142 -8.86 2.75 -4.02
N LEU A 143 -7.82 2.02 -3.53
CA LEU A 143 -7.38 0.77 -4.12
C LEU A 143 -8.51 -0.27 -4.15
N LEU A 144 -9.21 -0.48 -3.03
CA LEU A 144 -10.29 -1.45 -2.94
C LEU A 144 -11.48 -1.04 -3.82
N ALA A 145 -11.83 0.25 -3.86
CA ALA A 145 -12.89 0.78 -4.72
C ALA A 145 -12.56 0.60 -6.21
N ASP A 146 -11.32 0.88 -6.63
CA ASP A 146 -10.89 0.71 -8.01
C ASP A 146 -10.84 -0.77 -8.42
N ALA A 147 -10.32 -1.63 -7.54
CA ALA A 147 -10.21 -3.07 -7.79
C ALA A 147 -11.59 -3.72 -8.05
N PHE A 148 -12.61 -3.31 -7.30
CA PHE A 148 -13.97 -3.88 -7.37
C PHE A 148 -15.02 -2.89 -7.88
N HIS A 149 -14.60 -1.95 -8.73
CA HIS A 149 -15.50 -0.98 -9.36
C HIS A 149 -16.66 -1.65 -10.15
N MET A 150 -16.40 -2.81 -10.76
CA MET A 150 -17.40 -3.52 -11.55
C MET A 150 -18.44 -4.23 -10.67
N GLU A 151 -18.09 -4.61 -9.46
CA GLU A 151 -18.92 -5.31 -8.48
C GLU A 151 -19.68 -4.36 -7.54
N ARG A 152 -19.39 -3.06 -7.61
CA ARG A 152 -20.07 -2.07 -6.76
C ARG A 152 -21.59 -2.11 -7.01
N ASP A 153 -22.33 -1.84 -5.98
CA ASP A 153 -23.76 -1.61 -6.08
C ASP A 153 -24.03 -0.37 -6.96
N ARG A 154 -24.66 -0.57 -8.11
CA ARG A 154 -24.90 0.48 -9.11
C ARG A 154 -25.84 1.59 -8.65
N ARG A 155 -26.48 1.41 -7.50
CA ARG A 155 -27.28 2.47 -6.86
C ARG A 155 -26.41 3.59 -6.32
N PHE A 156 -25.12 3.34 -6.03
CA PHE A 156 -24.20 4.29 -5.44
C PHE A 156 -23.12 4.72 -6.44
N GLU A 157 -22.99 6.03 -6.62
CA GLU A 157 -21.80 6.65 -7.20
C GLU A 157 -20.83 6.97 -6.07
N LEU A 158 -19.61 6.42 -6.13
CA LEU A 158 -18.56 6.65 -5.13
C LEU A 158 -17.44 7.49 -5.73
N ARG A 159 -17.18 8.63 -5.11
CA ARG A 159 -16.09 9.54 -5.48
C ARG A 159 -15.16 9.84 -4.32
N PHE A 160 -13.94 10.23 -4.63
CA PHE A 160 -12.88 10.48 -3.65
C PHE A 160 -12.31 11.88 -3.84
N CYS A 161 -12.03 12.56 -2.71
CA CYS A 161 -11.31 13.81 -2.66
C CYS A 161 -10.21 13.72 -1.59
N ALA A 162 -8.96 14.00 -1.98
CA ALA A 162 -7.79 13.88 -1.10
C ALA A 162 -6.88 15.12 -1.14
N ASN A 163 -6.81 15.82 -2.28
CA ASN A 163 -5.84 16.88 -2.49
C ASN A 163 -6.30 18.22 -1.87
N LEU A 164 -5.33 19.06 -1.49
CA LEU A 164 -5.58 20.44 -1.04
C LEU A 164 -5.91 21.38 -2.22
N ASP A 165 -5.57 20.99 -3.47
CA ASP A 165 -5.96 21.75 -4.65
C ASP A 165 -7.49 21.84 -4.72
N PRO A 166 -8.08 23.04 -4.76
CA PRO A 166 -9.53 23.24 -4.79
C PRO A 166 -10.26 22.46 -5.88
N ILE A 167 -9.63 22.24 -7.03
CA ILE A 167 -10.24 21.53 -8.15
C ILE A 167 -10.56 20.06 -7.82
N ASP A 168 -9.85 19.44 -6.86
CA ASP A 168 -10.07 18.03 -6.51
C ASP A 168 -11.47 17.82 -5.89
N LEU A 169 -11.89 18.74 -5.00
CA LEU A 169 -13.25 18.70 -4.46
C LEU A 169 -14.29 19.12 -5.53
N ASP A 170 -13.97 20.12 -6.35
CA ASP A 170 -14.90 20.57 -7.38
C ASP A 170 -15.20 19.43 -8.38
N LEU A 171 -14.20 18.66 -8.79
CA LEU A 171 -14.36 17.46 -9.62
C LEU A 171 -15.13 16.35 -8.88
N ALA A 172 -14.89 16.18 -7.58
CA ALA A 172 -15.61 15.18 -6.80
C ALA A 172 -17.10 15.50 -6.64
N LEU A 173 -17.47 16.78 -6.64
CA LEU A 173 -18.86 17.25 -6.50
C LEU A 173 -19.55 17.54 -7.83
N ASP A 174 -18.80 17.59 -8.95
CA ASP A 174 -19.33 17.97 -10.25
C ASP A 174 -20.51 17.09 -10.69
N GLY A 175 -21.62 17.74 -11.03
CA GLY A 175 -22.87 17.09 -11.44
C GLY A 175 -23.63 16.35 -10.35
N LEU A 176 -23.18 16.37 -9.08
CA LEU A 176 -23.89 15.73 -7.99
C LEU A 176 -25.03 16.60 -7.44
N ASN A 177 -26.15 15.95 -7.05
CA ASN A 177 -27.23 16.60 -6.33
C ASN A 177 -26.97 16.56 -4.80
N PRO A 178 -26.83 17.71 -4.12
CA PRO A 178 -26.65 17.73 -2.66
C PRO A 178 -27.71 16.94 -1.88
N ALA A 179 -28.98 16.97 -2.35
CA ALA A 179 -30.09 16.28 -1.69
C ALA A 179 -30.04 14.75 -1.80
N GLU A 180 -29.10 14.18 -2.55
CA GLU A 180 -28.92 12.74 -2.75
C GLU A 180 -27.48 12.29 -2.39
N THR A 181 -26.67 13.19 -1.82
CA THR A 181 -25.23 12.98 -1.57
C THR A 181 -24.94 12.84 -0.09
N LEU A 182 -24.16 11.82 0.27
CA LEU A 182 -23.55 11.61 1.58
C LEU A 182 -22.07 11.94 1.52
N ILE A 183 -21.59 12.87 2.34
CA ILE A 183 -20.17 13.20 2.52
C ILE A 183 -19.62 12.38 3.68
N ILE A 184 -18.56 11.62 3.46
CA ILE A 184 -17.87 10.85 4.50
C ILE A 184 -16.48 11.41 4.70
N GLY A 185 -16.24 12.05 5.85
CA GLY A 185 -14.94 12.60 6.23
C GLY A 185 -14.13 11.63 7.06
N VAL A 186 -12.90 11.33 6.62
CA VAL A 186 -12.02 10.38 7.31
C VAL A 186 -10.70 11.04 7.68
N SER A 187 -10.48 11.26 8.98
CA SER A 187 -9.23 11.82 9.50
C SER A 187 -8.94 11.30 10.91
N LYS A 188 -7.94 10.43 11.08
CA LYS A 188 -7.60 9.86 12.39
C LYS A 188 -7.39 10.94 13.45
N SER A 189 -6.55 11.94 13.18
CA SER A 189 -6.22 13.02 14.13
C SER A 189 -7.24 14.15 14.17
N PHE A 190 -8.16 14.20 13.22
CA PHE A 190 -9.06 15.34 12.94
C PHE A 190 -8.35 16.70 13.01
N GLY A 191 -7.16 16.73 12.37
CA GLY A 191 -6.28 17.90 12.34
C GLY A 191 -5.49 18.00 11.02
N THR A 192 -5.80 17.11 10.05
CA THR A 192 -5.16 17.11 8.73
C THR A 192 -5.76 18.26 7.90
N GLU A 193 -4.90 19.20 7.48
CA GLU A 193 -5.32 20.44 6.82
C GLU A 193 -6.13 20.17 5.55
N GLU A 194 -5.66 19.28 4.69
CA GLU A 194 -6.30 18.91 3.43
C GLU A 194 -7.71 18.37 3.65
N THR A 195 -7.87 17.48 4.60
CA THR A 195 -9.19 16.89 4.92
C THR A 195 -10.14 17.93 5.49
N LEU A 196 -9.69 18.76 6.44
CA LEU A 196 -10.54 19.79 7.07
C LEU A 196 -10.93 20.88 6.07
N TYR A 197 -10.00 21.29 5.18
CA TYR A 197 -10.29 22.25 4.13
C TYR A 197 -11.39 21.74 3.20
N ASN A 198 -11.25 20.52 2.69
CA ASN A 198 -12.24 19.93 1.79
C ASN A 198 -13.58 19.65 2.49
N LEU A 199 -13.56 19.17 3.74
CA LEU A 199 -14.77 18.97 4.54
C LEU A 199 -15.52 20.28 4.78
N THR A 200 -14.81 21.39 5.05
CA THR A 200 -15.42 22.70 5.26
C THR A 200 -16.12 23.20 4.00
N ARG A 201 -15.49 23.03 2.82
CA ARG A 201 -16.10 23.37 1.53
C ARG A 201 -17.28 22.46 1.19
N ALA A 202 -17.16 21.16 1.40
CA ALA A 202 -18.25 20.21 1.18
C ALA A 202 -19.44 20.47 2.10
N LYS A 203 -19.19 20.79 3.38
CA LYS A 203 -20.24 21.22 4.34
C LYS A 203 -20.96 22.49 3.85
N ALA A 204 -20.21 23.49 3.38
CA ALA A 204 -20.80 24.73 2.83
C ALA A 204 -21.65 24.45 1.57
N TRP A 205 -21.19 23.56 0.69
CA TRP A 205 -21.94 23.13 -0.51
C TRP A 205 -23.28 22.44 -0.11
N LEU A 206 -23.26 21.53 0.86
CA LEU A 206 -24.48 20.92 1.40
C LEU A 206 -25.38 21.96 2.06
N GLN A 207 -24.81 22.87 2.87
CA GLN A 207 -25.57 23.87 3.63
C GLN A 207 -26.31 24.87 2.73
N ALA A 208 -25.71 25.23 1.60
CA ALA A 208 -26.35 26.10 0.61
C ALA A 208 -27.61 25.50 0.01
N ALA A 209 -27.70 24.16 -0.08
CA ALA A 209 -28.85 23.45 -0.63
C ALA A 209 -29.84 22.92 0.42
N LEU A 210 -29.36 22.52 1.61
CA LEU A 210 -30.14 21.76 2.59
C LEU A 210 -30.40 22.51 3.90
N GLY A 211 -29.72 23.65 4.13
CA GLY A 211 -29.88 24.43 5.37
C GLY A 211 -29.59 23.60 6.63
N SER A 212 -30.55 23.51 7.52
CA SER A 212 -30.46 22.78 8.80
C SER A 212 -30.28 21.26 8.65
N ASP A 213 -30.64 20.70 7.50
CA ASP A 213 -30.56 19.25 7.25
C ASP A 213 -29.16 18.76 6.83
N THR A 214 -28.19 19.66 6.69
CA THR A 214 -26.78 19.35 6.29
C THR A 214 -26.18 18.20 7.11
N ALA A 215 -26.45 18.16 8.43
CA ALA A 215 -25.87 17.13 9.30
C ALA A 215 -26.29 15.70 8.94
N LYS A 216 -27.49 15.50 8.36
CA LYS A 216 -28.00 14.20 7.89
C LYS A 216 -27.24 13.68 6.67
N HIS A 217 -26.57 14.57 5.96
CA HIS A 217 -25.79 14.27 4.76
C HIS A 217 -24.28 14.15 5.02
N MET A 218 -23.89 14.00 6.28
CA MET A 218 -22.50 13.86 6.67
C MET A 218 -22.30 12.67 7.62
N ALA A 219 -21.16 12.01 7.50
CA ALA A 219 -20.63 11.06 8.46
C ALA A 219 -19.12 11.29 8.64
N LEU A 220 -18.63 11.13 9.87
CA LEU A 220 -17.22 11.34 10.19
C LEU A 220 -16.59 10.07 10.76
N VAL A 221 -15.31 9.85 10.46
CA VAL A 221 -14.51 8.75 11.01
C VAL A 221 -13.23 9.33 11.60
N THR A 222 -13.03 9.18 12.91
CA THR A 222 -11.89 9.77 13.60
C THR A 222 -11.61 9.11 14.95
N SER A 223 -10.37 9.18 15.45
CA SER A 223 -10.02 8.86 16.84
C SER A 223 -10.17 10.07 17.79
N ARG A 224 -10.56 11.23 17.25
CA ARG A 224 -10.64 12.50 17.97
C ARG A 224 -12.05 13.08 17.88
N ALA A 225 -13.00 12.37 18.50
CA ALA A 225 -14.39 12.80 18.57
C ALA A 225 -14.54 14.20 19.20
N ASP A 226 -13.65 14.57 20.14
CA ASP A 226 -13.56 15.89 20.74
C ASP A 226 -13.32 17.00 19.71
N ARG A 227 -12.36 16.81 18.80
CA ARG A 227 -12.05 17.77 17.73
C ARG A 227 -13.15 17.82 16.68
N ALA A 228 -13.69 16.66 16.32
CA ALA A 228 -14.82 16.60 15.39
C ALA A 228 -16.03 17.37 15.94
N SER A 229 -16.40 17.17 17.20
CA SER A 229 -17.48 17.88 17.88
C SER A 229 -17.26 19.40 17.90
N ALA A 230 -16.03 19.85 18.20
CA ALA A 230 -15.69 21.27 18.17
C ALA A 230 -15.82 21.87 16.75
N TRP A 231 -15.41 21.15 15.70
CA TRP A 231 -15.54 21.58 14.30
C TRP A 231 -17.01 21.61 13.84
N LEU A 232 -17.85 20.71 14.36
CA LEU A 232 -19.26 20.62 14.01
C LEU A 232 -20.10 21.76 14.62
N ASP A 233 -19.61 22.46 15.63
CA ASP A 233 -20.28 23.60 16.28
C ASP A 233 -21.73 23.27 16.69
N GLY A 234 -21.92 22.16 17.41
CA GLY A 234 -23.23 21.70 17.89
C GLY A 234 -24.06 20.91 16.86
N ALA A 235 -23.66 20.77 15.62
CA ALA A 235 -24.35 19.92 14.65
C ALA A 235 -24.21 18.44 15.02
N ASN A 236 -25.33 17.71 15.00
CA ASN A 236 -25.35 16.27 15.32
C ASN A 236 -25.04 15.42 14.05
N VAL A 237 -23.76 15.18 13.79
CA VAL A 237 -23.28 14.34 12.69
C VAL A 237 -22.87 12.98 13.22
N THR A 238 -23.30 11.90 12.54
CA THR A 238 -22.90 10.54 12.90
C THR A 238 -21.37 10.39 12.80
N THR A 239 -20.76 9.99 13.92
CA THR A 239 -19.30 9.87 14.01
C THR A 239 -18.92 8.46 14.45
N PHE A 240 -17.95 7.87 13.76
CA PHE A 240 -17.42 6.52 14.00
C PHE A 240 -16.00 6.59 14.51
N ASP A 241 -15.67 5.70 15.45
CA ASP A 241 -14.33 5.62 16.00
C ASP A 241 -13.34 5.00 15.00
N MET A 242 -12.11 5.53 15.02
CA MET A 242 -10.93 4.94 14.39
C MET A 242 -9.92 4.62 15.50
N PRO A 243 -9.73 3.34 15.87
CA PRO A 243 -8.92 2.98 17.03
C PRO A 243 -7.51 3.55 16.96
N ALA A 244 -7.03 4.08 18.08
CA ALA A 244 -5.70 4.69 18.17
C ALA A 244 -4.57 3.70 17.86
N SER A 245 -4.75 2.42 18.23
CA SER A 245 -3.84 1.30 17.96
C SER A 245 -3.79 0.84 16.50
N VAL A 246 -4.58 1.48 15.60
CA VAL A 246 -4.53 1.23 14.16
C VAL A 246 -3.86 2.41 13.47
N GLY A 247 -2.67 2.20 12.90
CA GLY A 247 -1.93 3.23 12.16
C GLY A 247 -2.69 3.69 10.90
N GLY A 248 -2.46 4.95 10.46
CA GLY A 248 -3.15 5.55 9.30
C GLY A 248 -3.06 4.70 8.04
N ARG A 249 -1.85 4.23 7.67
CA ARG A 249 -1.62 3.40 6.48
C ARG A 249 -2.18 1.98 6.55
N PHE A 250 -2.65 1.56 7.74
CA PHE A 250 -3.35 0.31 8.00
C PHE A 250 -4.88 0.50 8.13
N SER A 251 -5.39 1.71 7.91
CA SER A 251 -6.78 2.06 8.21
C SER A 251 -7.80 1.50 7.23
N ILE A 252 -7.38 0.88 6.13
CA ILE A 252 -8.27 0.19 5.19
C ILE A 252 -9.18 -0.85 5.88
N TRP A 253 -8.72 -1.45 6.97
CA TRP A 253 -9.47 -2.44 7.76
C TRP A 253 -10.50 -1.81 8.71
N SER A 254 -10.29 -0.54 9.08
CA SER A 254 -11.08 0.21 10.08
C SER A 254 -12.35 0.82 9.48
N ASN A 255 -13.02 1.62 10.30
CA ASN A 255 -14.15 2.46 9.86
C ASN A 255 -13.74 3.50 8.80
N GLY A 256 -12.43 3.72 8.56
CA GLY A 256 -11.94 4.49 7.42
C GLY A 256 -12.45 4.01 6.06
N SER A 257 -12.89 2.75 5.97
CA SER A 257 -13.50 2.18 4.77
C SER A 257 -15.04 2.22 4.77
N LEU A 258 -15.69 3.11 5.55
CA LEU A 258 -17.15 3.22 5.62
C LEU A 258 -17.81 3.40 4.23
N ALA A 259 -17.25 4.27 3.40
CA ALA A 259 -17.73 4.51 2.04
C ALA A 259 -17.78 3.22 1.19
N LEU A 260 -16.79 2.35 1.39
CA LEU A 260 -16.70 1.07 0.67
C LEU A 260 -17.72 0.06 1.16
N ARG A 261 -18.01 0.03 2.47
CA ARG A 261 -19.06 -0.84 3.03
C ARG A 261 -20.42 -0.52 2.42
N ILE A 262 -20.70 0.77 2.22
CA ILE A 262 -21.94 1.21 1.55
C ILE A 262 -21.90 0.84 0.06
N ALA A 263 -20.83 1.20 -0.65
CA ALA A 263 -20.76 1.06 -2.10
C ALA A 263 -20.53 -0.38 -2.60
N LEU A 264 -19.71 -1.17 -1.91
CA LEU A 264 -19.36 -2.55 -2.30
C LEU A 264 -20.23 -3.61 -1.59
N GLY A 265 -20.71 -3.29 -0.39
CA GLY A 265 -21.55 -4.19 0.40
C GLY A 265 -20.79 -5.22 1.24
N PRO A 266 -21.51 -5.92 2.14
CA PRO A 266 -20.91 -6.79 3.15
C PRO A 266 -20.17 -7.99 2.56
N ASP A 267 -20.65 -8.58 1.46
CA ASP A 267 -20.03 -9.80 0.88
C ASP A 267 -18.59 -9.54 0.44
N ILE A 268 -18.34 -8.42 -0.27
CA ILE A 268 -17.00 -8.04 -0.71
C ILE A 268 -16.10 -7.71 0.48
N ILE A 269 -16.61 -6.94 1.44
CA ILE A 269 -15.85 -6.51 2.62
C ILE A 269 -15.49 -7.72 3.50
N ASN A 270 -16.42 -8.63 3.71
CA ASN A 270 -16.19 -9.84 4.51
C ASN A 270 -15.20 -10.80 3.82
N ALA A 271 -15.33 -11.01 2.50
CA ALA A 271 -14.37 -11.81 1.74
C ALA A 271 -12.96 -11.19 1.78
N PHE A 272 -12.86 -9.85 1.66
CA PHE A 272 -11.61 -9.11 1.76
C PHE A 272 -10.95 -9.31 3.14
N ARG A 273 -11.71 -9.17 4.23
CA ARG A 273 -11.21 -9.42 5.60
C ARG A 273 -10.79 -10.87 5.81
N ALA A 274 -11.58 -11.83 5.30
CA ALA A 274 -11.30 -13.26 5.43
C ALA A 274 -9.97 -13.67 4.78
N GLY A 275 -9.66 -13.14 3.58
CA GLY A 275 -8.38 -13.38 2.93
C GLY A 275 -7.20 -12.86 3.74
N ALA A 276 -7.34 -11.67 4.32
CA ALA A 276 -6.33 -11.10 5.19
C ALA A 276 -6.15 -11.91 6.48
N ALA A 277 -7.22 -12.33 7.13
CA ALA A 277 -7.16 -13.20 8.31
C ALA A 277 -6.46 -14.54 8.04
N GLN A 278 -6.64 -15.09 6.83
CA GLN A 278 -5.92 -16.30 6.42
C GLN A 278 -4.40 -16.04 6.28
N MET A 279 -4.01 -14.88 5.77
CA MET A 279 -2.60 -14.48 5.70
C MET A 279 -2.02 -14.18 7.08
N ASP A 280 -2.82 -13.61 8.01
CA ASP A 280 -2.43 -13.43 9.43
C ASP A 280 -2.08 -14.76 10.09
N ALA A 281 -2.94 -15.77 9.92
CA ALA A 281 -2.70 -17.10 10.45
C ALA A 281 -1.42 -17.72 9.86
N HIS A 282 -1.20 -17.56 8.55
CA HIS A 282 0.01 -18.03 7.91
C HIS A 282 1.26 -17.35 8.47
N PHE A 283 1.25 -16.02 8.61
CA PHE A 283 2.40 -15.25 9.11
C PHE A 283 2.70 -15.60 10.58
N ARG A 284 1.67 -15.79 11.41
CA ARG A 284 1.81 -16.14 12.81
C ARG A 284 2.35 -17.57 13.02
N ASP A 285 1.82 -18.56 12.25
CA ASP A 285 1.96 -19.97 12.58
C ASP A 285 3.09 -20.70 11.83
N LYS A 286 3.62 -20.11 10.73
CA LYS A 286 4.63 -20.77 9.90
C LYS A 286 6.06 -20.42 10.32
N PRO A 287 6.98 -21.39 10.32
CA PRO A 287 8.40 -21.11 10.55
C PRO A 287 8.97 -20.26 9.40
N LEU A 288 10.02 -19.47 9.66
CA LEU A 288 10.60 -18.52 8.69
C LEU A 288 10.87 -19.12 7.31
N ALA A 289 11.31 -20.38 7.27
CA ALA A 289 11.63 -21.07 6.01
C ALA A 289 10.45 -21.20 5.05
N THR A 290 9.21 -21.31 5.56
CA THR A 290 7.98 -21.46 4.77
C THR A 290 6.99 -20.33 4.94
N ASN A 291 7.35 -19.31 5.72
CA ASN A 291 6.55 -18.12 5.99
C ASN A 291 6.71 -17.12 4.87
N LEU A 292 5.72 -16.99 3.98
CA LEU A 292 5.85 -16.16 2.77
C LEU A 292 6.15 -14.69 3.07
N PRO A 293 5.41 -13.96 3.94
CA PRO A 293 5.75 -12.58 4.27
C PRO A 293 7.15 -12.42 4.86
N ALA A 294 7.56 -13.30 5.78
CA ALA A 294 8.88 -13.28 6.40
C ALA A 294 10.00 -13.55 5.37
N ARG A 295 9.79 -14.49 4.44
CA ARG A 295 10.74 -14.79 3.36
C ARG A 295 10.93 -13.60 2.41
N LEU A 296 9.85 -12.89 2.09
CA LEU A 296 9.93 -11.67 1.28
C LEU A 296 10.64 -10.53 2.03
N ALA A 297 10.42 -10.39 3.33
CA ALA A 297 11.12 -9.42 4.17
C ALA A 297 12.63 -9.72 4.27
N LEU A 298 12.99 -10.98 4.45
CA LEU A 298 14.39 -11.42 4.42
C LEU A 298 15.04 -11.14 3.06
N LEU A 299 14.29 -11.34 1.97
CA LEU A 299 14.75 -11.03 0.62
C LEU A 299 14.93 -9.52 0.41
N ASP A 300 14.06 -8.67 0.99
CA ASP A 300 14.25 -7.21 0.98
C ASP A 300 15.52 -6.82 1.71
N TYR A 301 15.77 -7.39 2.89
CA TYR A 301 17.02 -7.17 3.63
C TYR A 301 18.23 -7.62 2.82
N TRP A 302 18.18 -8.79 2.16
CA TRP A 302 19.22 -9.29 1.30
C TRP A 302 19.51 -8.35 0.13
N ASN A 303 18.49 -8.00 -0.65
CA ASN A 303 18.66 -7.14 -1.81
C ASN A 303 19.13 -5.73 -1.40
N ARG A 304 18.50 -5.13 -0.38
CA ARG A 304 18.77 -3.75 0.02
C ARG A 304 20.04 -3.58 0.83
N SER A 305 20.23 -4.37 1.89
CA SER A 305 21.32 -4.15 2.87
C SER A 305 22.56 -4.96 2.55
N VAL A 306 22.43 -6.10 1.88
CA VAL A 306 23.57 -6.98 1.57
C VAL A 306 24.06 -6.77 0.13
N LEU A 307 23.17 -6.74 -0.85
CA LEU A 307 23.52 -6.52 -2.27
C LEU A 307 23.64 -5.04 -2.63
N GLY A 308 22.97 -4.14 -1.88
CA GLY A 308 23.06 -2.69 -2.07
C GLY A 308 22.05 -2.12 -3.08
N GLU A 309 21.00 -2.85 -3.44
CA GLU A 309 19.99 -2.42 -4.40
C GLU A 309 19.11 -1.30 -3.82
N PRO A 310 19.15 -0.07 -4.35
CA PRO A 310 18.47 1.07 -3.72
C PRO A 310 16.97 1.13 -4.01
N MET A 311 16.51 0.38 -4.99
CA MET A 311 15.13 0.43 -5.49
C MET A 311 14.53 -0.97 -5.60
N ARG A 312 13.19 -1.02 -5.62
CA ARG A 312 12.40 -2.19 -6.02
C ARG A 312 11.25 -1.73 -6.91
N VAL A 313 11.03 -2.46 -7.99
CA VAL A 313 9.94 -2.20 -8.93
C VAL A 313 8.84 -3.23 -8.75
N MET A 314 7.58 -2.78 -8.71
CA MET A 314 6.42 -3.65 -8.74
C MET A 314 5.67 -3.50 -10.07
N LEU A 315 5.43 -4.61 -10.73
CA LEU A 315 4.71 -4.70 -12.00
C LEU A 315 3.44 -5.53 -11.83
N ALA A 316 2.30 -4.84 -11.74
CA ALA A 316 1.01 -5.49 -11.58
C ALA A 316 0.44 -5.92 -12.96
N TYR A 317 0.59 -7.20 -13.30
CA TYR A 317 -0.08 -7.81 -14.46
C TYR A 317 -1.50 -8.22 -14.08
N ALA A 318 -2.23 -7.23 -13.57
CA ALA A 318 -3.63 -7.31 -13.18
C ALA A 318 -4.19 -5.88 -13.09
N ARG A 319 -5.13 -5.52 -13.97
CA ARG A 319 -5.73 -4.17 -14.00
C ARG A 319 -6.33 -3.76 -12.64
N ARG A 320 -6.92 -4.70 -11.92
CA ARG A 320 -7.49 -4.49 -10.58
C ARG A 320 -6.44 -4.06 -9.54
N LEU A 321 -5.15 -4.23 -9.81
CA LEU A 321 -4.04 -3.88 -8.93
C LEU A 321 -3.28 -2.62 -9.35
N ARG A 322 -3.81 -1.82 -10.29
CA ARG A 322 -3.11 -0.62 -10.78
C ARG A 322 -2.77 0.41 -9.69
N MET A 323 -3.58 0.46 -8.63
CA MET A 323 -3.37 1.37 -7.50
C MET A 323 -2.45 0.78 -6.42
N LEU A 324 -2.08 -0.50 -6.53
CA LEU A 324 -1.28 -1.19 -5.53
C LEU A 324 0.11 -0.54 -5.35
N PRO A 325 0.87 -0.17 -6.40
CA PRO A 325 2.17 0.47 -6.22
C PRO A 325 2.07 1.75 -5.37
N THR A 326 1.08 2.60 -5.62
CA THR A 326 0.85 3.84 -4.86
C THR A 326 0.51 3.56 -3.38
N TYR A 327 -0.33 2.56 -3.12
CA TYR A 327 -0.64 2.13 -1.75
C TYR A 327 0.62 1.63 -1.02
N LEU A 328 1.44 0.82 -1.68
CA LEU A 328 2.65 0.25 -1.11
C LEU A 328 3.77 1.28 -0.92
N GLN A 329 3.82 2.34 -1.72
CA GLN A 329 4.73 3.46 -1.47
C GLN A 329 4.53 4.02 -0.06
N GLN A 330 3.28 4.28 0.32
CA GLN A 330 3.00 4.71 1.69
C GLN A 330 3.28 3.60 2.68
N LEU A 331 2.74 2.41 2.46
CA LEU A 331 2.87 1.30 3.41
C LEU A 331 4.32 1.01 3.77
N GLU A 332 5.21 0.87 2.77
CA GLU A 332 6.57 0.41 2.99
C GLU A 332 7.57 1.55 3.23
N MET A 333 7.52 2.61 2.41
CA MET A 333 8.51 3.69 2.50
C MET A 333 8.27 4.58 3.73
N GLU A 334 7.02 4.85 4.09
CA GLU A 334 6.70 5.61 5.31
C GLU A 334 6.99 4.78 6.58
N SER A 335 6.77 3.45 6.53
CA SER A 335 7.09 2.57 7.66
C SER A 335 8.58 2.41 7.88
N ASN A 336 9.34 2.11 6.84
CA ASN A 336 10.71 1.61 6.94
C ASN A 336 11.78 2.57 6.41
N GLY A 337 11.39 3.69 5.78
CA GLY A 337 12.31 4.73 5.29
C GLY A 337 12.87 5.60 6.42
N LYS A 338 13.63 5.00 7.31
CA LYS A 338 14.15 5.63 8.54
C LYS A 338 15.63 5.35 8.73
N SER A 339 16.32 6.27 9.39
CA SER A 339 17.76 6.21 9.64
C SER A 339 18.12 6.08 11.13
N VAL A 340 17.10 5.95 12.00
CA VAL A 340 17.27 5.89 13.46
C VAL A 340 16.39 4.78 14.02
N SER A 341 16.97 3.98 14.90
CA SER A 341 16.27 2.92 15.64
C SER A 341 15.36 3.48 16.75
N PRO A 342 14.47 2.67 17.34
CA PRO A 342 13.56 3.13 18.39
C PRO A 342 14.23 3.69 19.64
N ASP A 343 15.46 3.29 19.93
CA ASP A 343 16.25 3.79 21.07
C ASP A 343 17.03 5.08 20.75
N GLY A 344 16.87 5.64 19.55
CA GLY A 344 17.54 6.86 19.11
C GLY A 344 18.93 6.65 18.50
N THR A 345 19.38 5.41 18.32
CA THR A 345 20.69 5.11 17.73
C THR A 345 20.60 5.18 16.19
N PRO A 346 21.59 5.79 15.49
CA PRO A 346 21.65 5.72 14.03
C PRO A 346 21.71 4.27 13.53
N VAL A 347 20.88 3.92 12.56
CA VAL A 347 20.90 2.61 11.92
C VAL A 347 22.16 2.47 11.07
N THR A 348 22.86 1.34 11.21
CA THR A 348 24.04 1.02 10.38
C THR A 348 23.58 0.33 9.11
N GLY A 349 23.81 0.96 7.95
CA GLY A 349 23.45 0.42 6.65
C GLY A 349 22.19 1.04 6.06
N ALA A 350 21.73 0.44 4.97
CA ALA A 350 20.60 0.93 4.23
C ALA A 350 19.29 0.27 4.70
N THR A 351 18.27 1.07 4.92
CA THR A 351 16.89 0.64 5.19
C THR A 351 16.06 0.72 3.91
N ALA A 352 14.79 0.49 3.97
CA ALA A 352 13.81 0.44 2.88
C ALA A 352 14.29 0.86 1.47
N PRO A 353 14.08 0.07 0.44
CA PRO A 353 14.30 0.51 -0.94
C PRO A 353 13.25 1.54 -1.33
N ALA A 354 13.57 2.42 -2.28
CA ALA A 354 12.55 3.21 -2.96
C ALA A 354 11.65 2.28 -3.78
N LEU A 355 10.35 2.31 -3.51
CA LEU A 355 9.35 1.52 -4.23
C LEU A 355 8.67 2.35 -5.30
N TRP A 356 8.61 1.83 -6.51
CA TRP A 356 7.84 2.39 -7.61
C TRP A 356 7.32 1.29 -8.53
N GLY A 357 6.52 1.62 -9.53
CA GLY A 357 6.00 0.64 -10.47
C GLY A 357 4.66 1.07 -11.06
N GLY A 358 3.95 0.11 -11.62
CA GLY A 358 2.66 0.35 -12.28
C GLY A 358 2.07 -0.90 -12.91
N GLU A 359 1.11 -0.68 -13.82
CA GLU A 359 0.52 -1.76 -14.60
C GLU A 359 1.57 -2.39 -15.53
N GLY A 360 1.69 -3.72 -15.53
CA GLY A 360 2.74 -4.46 -16.20
C GLY A 360 2.82 -4.21 -17.70
N SER A 361 1.76 -4.47 -18.47
CA SER A 361 1.75 -4.28 -19.93
C SER A 361 1.87 -2.80 -20.33
N VAL A 362 1.24 -1.89 -19.59
CA VAL A 362 1.33 -0.45 -19.83
C VAL A 362 2.75 0.06 -19.60
N GLY A 363 3.41 -0.41 -18.53
CA GLY A 363 4.79 -0.08 -18.19
C GLY A 363 5.79 -0.45 -19.27
N GLN A 364 5.52 -1.50 -20.09
CA GLN A 364 6.36 -1.88 -21.22
C GLN A 364 6.51 -0.77 -22.26
N HIS A 365 5.53 0.12 -22.35
CA HIS A 365 5.53 1.28 -23.25
C HIS A 365 6.02 2.57 -22.58
N SER A 366 6.66 2.45 -21.40
CA SER A 366 7.15 3.59 -20.62
C SER A 366 8.59 3.35 -20.13
N TYR A 367 8.77 2.62 -19.06
CA TYR A 367 10.04 2.50 -18.33
C TYR A 367 10.78 1.17 -18.53
N HIS A 368 10.25 0.20 -19.28
CA HIS A 368 10.92 -1.08 -19.49
C HIS A 368 12.23 -0.95 -20.27
N GLN A 369 12.37 0.06 -21.14
CA GLN A 369 13.67 0.38 -21.76
C GLN A 369 14.76 0.53 -20.69
N TRP A 370 14.48 1.29 -19.64
CA TRP A 370 15.42 1.48 -18.53
C TRP A 370 15.60 0.21 -17.70
N LEU A 371 14.53 -0.53 -17.44
CA LEU A 371 14.62 -1.81 -16.71
C LEU A 371 15.52 -2.83 -17.42
N HIS A 372 15.48 -2.90 -18.75
CA HIS A 372 16.25 -3.86 -19.54
C HIS A 372 17.68 -3.41 -19.80
N GLN A 373 17.89 -2.15 -20.13
CA GLN A 373 19.18 -1.66 -20.64
C GLN A 373 19.78 -0.50 -19.83
N GLY A 374 19.12 -0.05 -18.76
CA GLY A 374 19.70 0.92 -17.83
C GLY A 374 20.94 0.37 -17.11
N THR A 375 21.74 1.24 -16.51
CA THR A 375 23.00 0.89 -15.84
C THR A 375 22.80 0.21 -14.49
N ASP A 376 21.62 0.38 -13.87
CA ASP A 376 21.28 -0.19 -12.56
C ASP A 376 20.47 -1.48 -12.73
N ALA A 377 20.81 -2.51 -11.96
CA ALA A 377 19.96 -3.69 -11.79
C ALA A 377 18.96 -3.43 -10.67
N VAL A 378 17.67 -3.58 -10.96
CA VAL A 378 16.60 -3.34 -9.98
C VAL A 378 15.80 -4.61 -9.74
N PRO A 379 15.71 -5.09 -8.49
CA PRO A 379 14.81 -6.18 -8.14
C PRO A 379 13.38 -5.86 -8.57
N THR A 380 12.82 -6.71 -9.41
CA THR A 380 11.49 -6.52 -9.99
C THR A 380 10.51 -7.55 -9.42
N GLU A 381 9.37 -7.10 -8.96
CA GLU A 381 8.30 -7.95 -8.45
C GLU A 381 7.14 -7.98 -9.44
N PHE A 382 6.92 -9.13 -10.06
CA PHE A 382 5.80 -9.38 -10.95
C PHE A 382 4.62 -9.92 -10.14
N ILE A 383 3.45 -9.32 -10.32
CA ILE A 383 2.20 -9.82 -9.75
C ILE A 383 1.27 -10.19 -10.89
N LEU A 384 1.03 -11.49 -11.06
CA LEU A 384 0.10 -12.05 -12.04
C LEU A 384 -1.15 -12.58 -11.33
N ALA A 385 -2.24 -11.84 -11.43
CA ALA A 385 -3.50 -12.19 -10.79
C ALA A 385 -4.66 -11.90 -11.76
N PRO A 386 -4.86 -12.77 -12.77
CA PRO A 386 -5.90 -12.57 -13.77
C PRO A 386 -7.29 -12.73 -13.14
N ASP A 387 -8.25 -11.97 -13.64
CA ASP A 387 -9.66 -12.15 -13.31
C ASP A 387 -10.14 -13.49 -13.89
N ALA A 388 -10.68 -14.37 -13.06
CA ALA A 388 -11.13 -15.70 -13.49
C ALA A 388 -12.23 -15.63 -14.56
N ASN A 389 -13.05 -14.59 -14.51
CA ASN A 389 -14.12 -14.33 -15.49
C ASN A 389 -13.65 -13.53 -16.71
N GLY A 390 -12.35 -13.17 -16.77
CA GLY A 390 -11.77 -12.44 -17.88
C GLY A 390 -11.72 -13.26 -19.17
N GLU A 391 -11.69 -12.57 -20.30
CA GLU A 391 -11.56 -13.18 -21.62
C GLU A 391 -10.25 -13.98 -21.73
N THR A 392 -10.33 -15.22 -22.29
CA THR A 392 -9.26 -16.23 -22.18
C THR A 392 -8.00 -15.85 -22.94
N ASP A 393 -8.11 -15.31 -24.16
CA ASP A 393 -6.92 -14.97 -24.97
C ASP A 393 -6.20 -13.75 -24.43
N GLY A 394 -6.92 -12.75 -23.91
CA GLY A 394 -6.34 -11.61 -23.21
C GLY A 394 -5.60 -12.04 -21.93
N ARG A 395 -6.14 -12.98 -21.17
CA ARG A 395 -5.48 -13.55 -19.97
C ARG A 395 -4.20 -14.29 -20.32
N ARG A 396 -4.21 -15.11 -21.39
CA ARG A 396 -3.01 -15.81 -21.90
C ARG A 396 -1.96 -14.83 -22.37
N ALA A 397 -2.35 -13.80 -23.14
CA ALA A 397 -1.43 -12.77 -23.61
C ALA A 397 -0.81 -12.01 -22.43
N LEU A 398 -1.60 -11.59 -21.46
CA LEU A 398 -1.12 -10.91 -20.25
C LEU A 398 -0.10 -11.77 -19.49
N SER A 399 -0.39 -13.07 -19.31
CA SER A 399 0.52 -14.01 -18.66
C SER A 399 1.81 -14.21 -19.46
N ALA A 400 1.72 -14.36 -20.77
CA ALA A 400 2.88 -14.49 -21.64
C ALA A 400 3.80 -13.26 -21.56
N HIS A 401 3.22 -12.05 -21.56
CA HIS A 401 3.98 -10.82 -21.39
C HIS A 401 4.70 -10.76 -20.03
N ALA A 402 4.03 -11.09 -18.93
CA ALA A 402 4.65 -11.10 -17.60
C ALA A 402 5.84 -12.07 -17.54
N LEU A 403 5.64 -13.29 -18.02
CA LEU A 403 6.68 -14.34 -18.03
C LEU A 403 7.86 -13.97 -18.92
N ALA A 404 7.58 -13.46 -20.13
CA ALA A 404 8.63 -13.05 -21.09
C ALA A 404 9.49 -11.91 -20.53
N GLN A 405 8.88 -10.89 -19.89
CA GLN A 405 9.64 -9.80 -19.29
C GLN A 405 10.52 -10.29 -18.15
N ALA A 406 10.01 -11.16 -17.27
CA ALA A 406 10.79 -11.74 -16.19
C ALA A 406 11.97 -12.59 -16.71
N GLU A 407 11.77 -13.33 -17.79
CA GLU A 407 12.81 -14.15 -18.43
C GLU A 407 13.90 -13.28 -19.07
N VAL A 408 13.52 -12.30 -19.88
CA VAL A 408 14.50 -11.42 -20.56
C VAL A 408 15.26 -10.56 -19.55
N LEU A 409 14.63 -10.10 -18.46
CA LEU A 409 15.32 -9.39 -17.38
C LEU A 409 16.39 -10.25 -16.71
N ALA A 410 16.11 -11.53 -16.50
CA ALA A 410 17.06 -12.45 -15.88
C ALA A 410 18.18 -12.87 -16.83
N ASN A 411 17.82 -13.31 -18.04
CA ASN A 411 18.74 -13.98 -18.97
C ASN A 411 19.48 -12.99 -19.89
N GLY A 412 18.84 -11.86 -20.21
CA GLY A 412 19.36 -10.92 -21.20
C GLY A 412 19.29 -11.44 -22.64
N ARG A 413 20.02 -10.78 -23.52
CA ARG A 413 20.26 -11.18 -24.92
C ARG A 413 21.63 -10.64 -25.34
N ASP A 414 22.58 -11.49 -25.50
CA ASP A 414 23.96 -11.11 -25.78
C ASP A 414 24.19 -10.73 -27.25
N LEU A 415 25.37 -10.17 -27.53
CA LEU A 415 25.76 -9.72 -28.88
C LEU A 415 25.83 -10.88 -29.87
N ALA A 416 26.31 -12.06 -29.46
CA ALA A 416 26.44 -13.22 -30.32
C ALA A 416 25.06 -13.71 -30.79
N THR A 417 24.11 -13.80 -29.89
CA THR A 417 22.71 -14.13 -30.21
C THR A 417 22.10 -13.14 -31.20
N ILE A 418 22.31 -11.83 -30.99
CA ILE A 418 21.78 -10.79 -31.88
C ILE A 418 22.39 -10.91 -33.28
N GLN A 419 23.71 -11.12 -33.38
CA GLN A 419 24.41 -11.26 -34.66
C GLN A 419 24.00 -12.54 -35.39
N ALA A 420 23.69 -13.63 -34.67
CA ALA A 420 23.20 -14.86 -35.27
C ALA A 420 21.77 -14.73 -35.82
N GLU A 421 20.92 -13.99 -35.14
CA GLU A 421 19.50 -13.79 -35.54
C GLU A 421 19.34 -12.68 -36.60
N GLU A 422 20.19 -11.66 -36.58
CA GLU A 422 20.12 -10.46 -37.41
C GLU A 422 21.48 -10.13 -38.02
N ALA A 423 21.99 -11.04 -38.87
CA ALA A 423 23.36 -11.01 -39.42
C ALA A 423 23.72 -9.75 -40.22
N ASP A 424 22.74 -9.07 -40.80
CA ASP A 424 22.94 -7.86 -41.63
C ASP A 424 23.00 -6.55 -40.84
N LEU A 425 22.89 -6.59 -39.49
CA LEU A 425 22.94 -5.39 -38.68
C LEU A 425 24.33 -4.77 -38.64
N PRO A 426 24.45 -3.43 -38.75
CA PRO A 426 25.71 -2.76 -38.45
C PRO A 426 26.16 -3.06 -37.00
N ALA A 427 27.45 -3.24 -36.77
CA ALA A 427 27.99 -3.65 -35.46
C ALA A 427 27.58 -2.73 -34.30
N ASN A 428 27.53 -1.42 -34.55
CA ASN A 428 27.09 -0.44 -33.58
C ASN A 428 25.58 -0.55 -33.24
N VAL A 429 24.76 -0.98 -34.20
CA VAL A 429 23.31 -1.21 -33.97
C VAL A 429 23.12 -2.53 -33.20
N ALA A 430 23.86 -3.59 -33.60
CA ALA A 430 23.82 -4.86 -32.86
C ALA A 430 24.21 -4.67 -31.39
N ALA A 431 25.25 -3.87 -31.10
CA ALA A 431 25.67 -3.55 -29.75
C ALA A 431 24.57 -2.80 -28.91
N GLN A 432 23.78 -1.92 -29.55
CA GLN A 432 22.67 -1.22 -28.90
C GLN A 432 21.48 -2.14 -28.58
N LYS A 433 21.37 -3.30 -29.22
CA LYS A 433 20.30 -4.27 -28.96
C LYS A 433 20.63 -5.24 -27.82
N VAL A 434 21.83 -5.21 -27.27
CA VAL A 434 22.24 -6.08 -26.16
C VAL A 434 21.39 -5.78 -24.91
N HIS A 435 20.86 -6.82 -24.29
CA HIS A 435 20.21 -6.76 -22.99
C HIS A 435 21.14 -7.43 -21.98
N PRO A 436 21.65 -6.70 -20.97
CA PRO A 436 22.64 -7.26 -20.04
C PRO A 436 22.18 -8.48 -19.26
N GLY A 437 20.89 -8.60 -19.01
CA GLY A 437 20.34 -9.61 -18.10
C GLY A 437 20.76 -9.40 -16.64
N GLY A 438 20.74 -10.48 -15.86
CA GLY A 438 21.20 -10.47 -14.47
C GLY A 438 20.33 -9.65 -13.51
N ARG A 439 19.10 -9.31 -13.90
CA ARG A 439 18.17 -8.50 -13.12
C ARG A 439 17.22 -9.41 -12.35
N PRO A 440 17.30 -9.38 -11.00
CA PRO A 440 16.56 -10.33 -10.18
C PRO A 440 15.06 -10.03 -10.19
N SER A 441 14.26 -11.10 -10.05
CA SER A 441 12.81 -10.93 -9.96
C SER A 441 12.12 -11.94 -9.04
N SER A 442 11.08 -11.47 -8.34
CA SER A 442 10.05 -12.29 -7.70
C SER A 442 8.84 -12.41 -8.62
N PHE A 443 8.16 -13.54 -8.58
CA PHE A 443 6.92 -13.74 -9.34
C PHE A 443 5.82 -14.23 -8.39
N LEU A 444 4.89 -13.32 -8.04
CA LEU A 444 3.74 -13.62 -7.23
C LEU A 444 2.54 -13.87 -8.14
N SER A 445 1.82 -14.96 -7.90
CA SER A 445 0.64 -15.30 -8.71
C SER A 445 -0.52 -15.79 -7.86
N HIS A 446 -1.75 -15.50 -8.35
CA HIS A 446 -2.99 -16.02 -7.82
C HIS A 446 -3.87 -16.46 -8.99
N ALA A 447 -4.46 -17.65 -8.90
CA ALA A 447 -5.21 -18.24 -10.03
C ALA A 447 -6.55 -17.54 -10.28
N ASP A 448 -7.17 -17.05 -9.21
CA ASP A 448 -8.51 -16.45 -9.23
C ASP A 448 -8.52 -15.18 -8.35
N PHE A 449 -8.43 -14.02 -9.00
CA PHE A 449 -8.36 -12.75 -8.28
C PHE A 449 -9.75 -12.25 -7.90
N GLY A 450 -10.00 -12.17 -6.59
CA GLY A 450 -11.22 -11.64 -5.99
C GLY A 450 -10.93 -10.87 -4.70
N PRO A 451 -11.97 -10.44 -3.96
CA PRO A 451 -11.80 -9.71 -2.71
C PRO A 451 -10.94 -10.43 -1.68
N HIS A 452 -11.11 -11.74 -1.56
CA HIS A 452 -10.30 -12.59 -0.68
C HIS A 452 -8.80 -12.54 -1.06
N ALA A 453 -8.49 -12.66 -2.35
CA ALA A 453 -7.12 -12.60 -2.84
C ALA A 453 -6.48 -11.22 -2.58
N LEU A 454 -7.23 -10.13 -2.80
CA LEU A 454 -6.74 -8.78 -2.48
C LEU A 454 -6.49 -8.61 -0.98
N GLY A 455 -7.41 -9.07 -0.13
CA GLY A 455 -7.24 -9.01 1.31
C GLY A 455 -5.98 -9.75 1.78
N ALA A 456 -5.78 -10.96 1.29
CA ALA A 456 -4.57 -11.73 1.56
C ALA A 456 -3.29 -11.03 1.08
N LEU A 457 -3.33 -10.39 -0.10
CA LEU A 457 -2.18 -9.65 -0.65
C LEU A 457 -1.83 -8.41 0.18
N ILE A 458 -2.81 -7.63 0.59
CA ILE A 458 -2.58 -6.46 1.46
C ILE A 458 -1.96 -6.90 2.79
N ALA A 459 -2.52 -7.93 3.44
CA ALA A 459 -1.96 -8.46 4.69
C ALA A 459 -0.55 -9.04 4.51
N LEU A 460 -0.26 -9.68 3.37
CA LEU A 460 1.10 -10.12 3.02
C LEU A 460 2.08 -8.95 3.06
N TYR A 461 1.76 -7.82 2.41
CA TYR A 461 2.63 -6.65 2.39
C TYR A 461 2.72 -5.95 3.74
N GLU A 462 1.66 -5.90 4.52
CA GLU A 462 1.69 -5.36 5.88
C GLU A 462 2.65 -6.17 6.78
N HIS A 463 2.57 -7.50 6.73
CA HIS A 463 3.47 -8.39 7.47
C HIS A 463 4.91 -8.35 6.97
N ARG A 464 5.11 -8.31 5.65
CA ARG A 464 6.43 -8.09 5.03
C ARG A 464 7.06 -6.78 5.51
N THR A 465 6.28 -5.70 5.53
CA THR A 465 6.72 -4.39 5.98
C THR A 465 7.13 -4.42 7.47
N TYR A 466 6.32 -5.05 8.31
CA TYR A 466 6.64 -5.22 9.73
C TYR A 466 7.91 -6.04 9.95
N ALA A 467 8.01 -7.20 9.31
CA ALA A 467 9.17 -8.08 9.42
C ALA A 467 10.45 -7.40 8.91
N ALA A 468 10.38 -6.69 7.77
CA ALA A 468 11.51 -5.95 7.22
C ALA A 468 11.93 -4.79 8.14
N GLY A 469 10.97 -4.05 8.71
CA GLY A 469 11.24 -3.01 9.70
C GLY A 469 11.98 -3.55 10.93
N HIS A 470 11.57 -4.72 11.41
CA HIS A 470 12.27 -5.40 12.51
C HIS A 470 13.70 -5.77 12.13
N LEU A 471 13.92 -6.37 10.95
CA LEU A 471 15.26 -6.73 10.45
C LEU A 471 16.18 -5.50 10.27
N TRP A 472 15.65 -4.34 9.90
CA TRP A 472 16.38 -3.08 9.81
C TRP A 472 16.54 -2.35 11.15
N GLY A 473 15.88 -2.83 12.21
CA GLY A 473 15.90 -2.20 13.52
C GLY A 473 15.21 -0.84 13.57
N VAL A 474 14.14 -0.63 12.78
CA VAL A 474 13.36 0.62 12.76
C VAL A 474 11.92 0.39 13.25
N ASN A 475 11.26 1.46 13.75
CA ASN A 475 9.84 1.40 14.09
C ASN A 475 8.96 1.56 12.85
N PRO A 476 8.21 0.53 12.40
CA PRO A 476 7.40 0.61 11.17
C PRO A 476 6.05 1.32 11.38
N PHE A 477 5.73 1.83 12.57
CA PHE A 477 4.39 2.32 12.91
C PHE A 477 4.28 3.84 13.08
N ASP A 478 5.40 4.57 13.14
CA ASP A 478 5.45 6.03 13.19
C ASP A 478 5.91 6.67 11.86
N GLN A 479 5.91 8.02 11.78
CA GLN A 479 6.26 8.77 10.57
C GLN A 479 6.78 10.19 10.87
N TRP A 480 7.76 10.33 11.73
CA TRP A 480 8.32 11.63 12.16
C TRP A 480 8.83 12.50 11.02
N GLY A 481 9.27 11.88 9.91
CA GLY A 481 9.81 12.59 8.75
C GLY A 481 8.84 13.57 8.07
N VAL A 482 7.53 13.41 8.25
CA VAL A 482 6.52 14.30 7.65
C VAL A 482 6.14 15.49 8.53
N GLU A 483 6.54 15.52 9.81
CA GLU A 483 6.09 16.53 10.78
C GLU A 483 6.71 17.91 10.52
N ALA A 484 8.02 17.96 10.19
CA ALA A 484 8.73 19.22 9.94
C ALA A 484 8.13 19.97 8.73
N GLY A 485 7.79 19.25 7.66
CA GLY A 485 7.15 19.83 6.46
C GLY A 485 5.81 20.47 6.78
N LYS A 486 4.94 19.78 7.55
CA LYS A 486 3.64 20.32 7.97
C LYS A 486 3.79 21.58 8.83
N THR A 487 4.71 21.57 9.79
CA THR A 487 4.99 22.73 10.63
C THR A 487 5.47 23.92 9.80
N MET A 488 6.36 23.68 8.83
CA MET A 488 6.86 24.73 7.96
C MET A 488 5.76 25.26 7.02
N ALA A 489 4.93 24.39 6.46
CA ALA A 489 3.79 24.80 5.61
C ALA A 489 2.84 25.75 6.34
N GLY A 490 2.52 25.49 7.61
CA GLY A 490 1.72 26.40 8.43
C GLY A 490 2.34 27.79 8.59
N LYS A 491 3.66 27.87 8.84
CA LYS A 491 4.39 29.14 8.94
C LYS A 491 4.41 29.91 7.61
N LEU A 492 4.65 29.21 6.51
CA LEU A 492 4.69 29.81 5.17
C LEU A 492 3.31 30.29 4.74
N LYS A 493 2.27 29.54 5.00
CA LYS A 493 0.87 29.93 4.75
C LYS A 493 0.53 31.22 5.48
N GLN A 494 0.87 31.33 6.77
CA GLN A 494 0.66 32.56 7.54
C GLN A 494 1.43 33.74 6.95
N ALA A 495 2.71 33.55 6.59
CA ALA A 495 3.52 34.58 5.96
C ALA A 495 2.98 35.03 4.60
N LEU A 496 2.40 34.12 3.81
CA LEU A 496 1.73 34.45 2.54
C LEU A 496 0.47 35.30 2.78
N MET A 497 -0.32 34.99 3.81
CA MET A 497 -1.53 35.73 4.17
C MET A 497 -1.20 37.14 4.68
N ASP A 498 -0.19 37.27 5.53
CA ASP A 498 0.21 38.52 6.16
C ASP A 498 1.09 39.42 5.26
N GLY A 499 1.52 38.91 4.10
CA GLY A 499 2.47 39.60 3.21
C GLY A 499 3.89 39.70 3.79
N ASN A 500 4.22 38.91 4.80
CA ASN A 500 5.52 38.93 5.46
C ASN A 500 6.61 38.29 4.60
N SER A 501 7.87 38.68 4.86
CA SER A 501 9.04 38.09 4.18
C SER A 501 9.37 36.71 4.74
N PHE A 502 9.81 35.81 3.87
CA PHE A 502 10.29 34.48 4.24
C PHE A 502 11.77 34.55 4.70
N SER A 503 12.15 33.75 5.68
CA SER A 503 13.53 33.68 6.18
C SER A 503 14.49 33.08 5.16
N ASP A 504 14.03 32.06 4.42
CA ASP A 504 14.82 31.41 3.38
C ASP A 504 14.88 32.25 2.11
N SER A 505 16.09 32.46 1.56
CA SER A 505 16.31 33.32 0.41
C SER A 505 15.78 32.74 -0.90
N VAL A 506 15.85 31.42 -1.06
CA VAL A 506 15.34 30.70 -2.24
C VAL A 506 13.81 30.77 -2.27
N THR A 507 13.17 30.50 -1.13
CA THR A 507 11.72 30.60 -0.96
C THR A 507 11.24 32.03 -1.29
N ARG A 508 11.92 33.08 -0.81
CA ARG A 508 11.60 34.48 -1.18
C ARG A 508 11.67 34.72 -2.67
N GLY A 509 12.72 34.20 -3.32
CA GLY A 509 12.87 34.32 -4.78
C GLY A 509 11.75 33.67 -5.55
N ILE A 510 11.37 32.43 -5.17
CA ILE A 510 10.27 31.69 -5.80
C ILE A 510 8.94 32.43 -5.65
N VAL A 511 8.63 32.91 -4.43
CA VAL A 511 7.37 33.65 -4.19
C VAL A 511 7.32 34.96 -4.97
N ALA A 512 8.47 35.66 -5.10
CA ALA A 512 8.53 36.90 -5.87
C ALA A 512 8.30 36.69 -7.38
N GLN A 513 8.67 35.53 -7.93
CA GLN A 513 8.46 35.16 -9.33
C GLN A 513 7.00 34.78 -9.64
N ASN A 514 6.22 34.40 -8.64
CA ASN A 514 4.84 33.91 -8.79
C ASN A 514 3.78 34.91 -8.29
N LYS A 515 4.19 36.16 -8.01
CA LYS A 515 3.30 37.31 -7.78
C LYS A 515 3.11 38.10 -9.06
#